data_d86b1da008d6c4a2708bc02e116aa002
#
_entry.id   d86b1da008d6c4a2708bc02e116aa002
#
_cell.length_a   1.000
_cell.length_b   1.000
_cell.length_c   1.000
_cell.angle_alpha   90.00
_cell.angle_beta   90.00
_cell.angle_gamma   90.00
#
_symmetry.space_group_name_H-M   'P 1'
#
loop_
_entity.id
_entity.type
_entity.pdbx_description
1 polymer ?
#
loop_
_entity_poly.entity_id
_entity_poly.type
_entity_poly.pdbx_seq_one_letter_code
_entity_poly.pdbx_strand_id
1 'polypeptide(L)'
;MKTASSKTPEALSNEDMRGRAGNCPALLFCMAAAAWHKARMIRHAITAAALLAAAPLAAQSVTQEQIETRYDRSLAAGYKALFLCSAIANAERNGASRTAESVFEWELSGIQAPLGPLADTMPYRIARGADGTIETVSVEWADDAPPRIAVHDSRMGCAQLPIGGRPDPVVTKRPASTIKRSAPIAATGALAGTFAQGFGDTYGEGTRTTAVLAMRDGEVLGERYAPGFGPAVPQRTWSVAKSIAATLVGMAVHRGEAAVDQSAGLGIDINDARSQITLDHLLRMASGRYSDTAGNRTDPLYYGGSTVAETALHWPLVHEPGSIFRYANNDTLAAVNAIEASLAKQPPAQVFAQLGMFDTVAETDWRGDYILSSQVWSTARDLARLGQLYLDDGVLADGTRVLPEDWADYVSAPDGPQPDGPFGYGAGFWLLDAVNGVPADTFAAMGNRGQFIVIVPSRDTVIVRRGEDLAGHRFDIAAFTRDVLASLE
;
A
#
# COMPACT_ATOMS: atom_id res chain seq x y z
N MET A 1 -55.90 25.23 -11.39
CA MET A 1 -57.21 24.96 -10.78
C MET A 1 -57.03 24.00 -9.63
N LYS A 2 -57.44 24.48 -8.42
CA LYS A 2 -57.63 23.78 -7.13
C LYS A 2 -56.39 23.32 -6.39
N THR A 3 -55.93 24.13 -5.51
CA THR A 3 -55.61 24.21 -4.09
C THR A 3 -56.26 23.18 -3.15
N ALA A 4 -55.47 22.62 -2.22
CA ALA A 4 -55.86 22.25 -0.85
C ALA A 4 -54.57 21.92 -0.13
N SER A 5 -54.06 22.71 0.76
CA SER A 5 -54.39 23.11 2.12
C SER A 5 -53.99 22.10 3.19
N SER A 6 -53.03 22.57 3.98
CA SER A 6 -52.43 22.14 5.25
C SER A 6 -53.41 21.67 6.33
N LYS A 7 -52.96 20.78 7.22
CA LYS A 7 -53.33 20.80 8.66
C LYS A 7 -52.25 20.16 9.52
N THR A 8 -51.73 20.98 10.41
CA THR A 8 -51.03 20.67 11.66
C THR A 8 -52.02 20.21 12.76
N PRO A 9 -51.68 19.36 13.70
CA PRO A 9 -52.40 19.23 14.96
C PRO A 9 -51.67 19.92 16.14
N GLU A 10 -52.51 20.57 16.94
CA GLU A 10 -52.26 21.34 18.14
C GLU A 10 -51.80 20.54 19.34
N ALA A 11 -51.15 21.28 20.22
CA ALA A 11 -50.78 20.92 21.60
C ALA A 11 -52.01 20.87 22.54
N LEU A 12 -52.02 19.93 23.45
CA LEU A 12 -52.96 19.92 24.59
C LEU A 12 -52.22 20.21 25.90
N SER A 13 -52.78 21.19 26.62
CA SER A 13 -52.35 21.77 27.86
C SER A 13 -52.75 20.94 29.09
N ASN A 14 -51.92 21.06 30.13
CA ASN A 14 -52.21 20.70 31.52
C ASN A 14 -53.39 21.48 32.09
N GLU A 15 -54.26 20.79 32.83
CA GLU A 15 -54.81 21.26 34.15
C GLU A 15 -55.71 20.20 34.76
N ASP A 16 -55.75 20.24 36.13
CA ASP A 16 -56.72 19.67 37.08
C ASP A 16 -56.67 18.16 37.43
N MET A 17 -56.17 17.99 38.66
CA MET A 17 -57.05 17.52 39.78
C MET A 17 -56.43 17.70 41.15
N ARG A 18 -57.04 18.65 41.90
CA ARG A 18 -57.00 18.71 43.37
C ARG A 18 -58.14 17.92 43.94
N GLY A 19 -57.88 17.24 45.10
CA GLY A 19 -58.95 16.99 46.04
C GLY A 19 -58.96 15.66 46.77
N ARG A 20 -58.51 15.54 47.98
CA ARG A 20 -59.24 15.29 49.22
C ARG A 20 -58.37 14.68 50.30
N ALA A 21 -58.34 15.43 51.41
CA ALA A 21 -57.80 15.00 52.70
C ALA A 21 -58.72 14.01 53.37
N GLY A 22 -58.17 13.03 54.06
CA GLY A 22 -58.87 12.12 54.94
C GLY A 22 -57.99 11.86 56.18
N ASN A 23 -58.44 12.36 57.34
CA ASN A 23 -57.87 12.20 58.70
C ASN A 23 -57.83 10.74 59.14
N CYS A 24 -56.74 10.29 59.74
CA CYS A 24 -56.78 9.22 60.77
C CYS A 24 -55.61 9.39 61.80
N PRO A 25 -55.89 9.23 63.11
CA PRO A 25 -54.98 9.52 64.18
C PRO A 25 -54.20 8.30 64.65
N ALA A 26 -52.86 8.37 64.64
CA ALA A 26 -52.00 7.47 65.42
C ALA A 26 -50.64 8.14 65.68
N LEU A 27 -50.65 9.11 66.57
CA LEU A 27 -49.50 9.63 67.30
C LEU A 27 -49.23 8.69 68.46
N LEU A 28 -48.16 7.91 68.46
CA LEU A 28 -47.37 7.52 69.67
C LEU A 28 -46.36 6.30 69.37
N PHE A 29 -46.12 5.91 68.15
CA PHE A 29 -45.12 4.86 67.91
C PHE A 29 -43.97 5.29 66.97
N CYS A 30 -43.87 6.59 66.69
CA CYS A 30 -42.90 7.06 65.65
C CYS A 30 -41.58 7.63 66.18
N MET A 31 -41.29 7.66 67.47
CA MET A 31 -40.05 8.28 67.94
C MET A 31 -38.84 7.32 68.12
N ALA A 32 -39.04 6.02 68.12
CA ALA A 32 -37.92 5.04 68.19
C ALA A 32 -37.44 4.51 66.78
N ALA A 33 -38.29 4.61 65.80
CA ALA A 33 -37.92 4.16 64.44
C ALA A 33 -37.17 5.24 63.63
N ALA A 34 -37.32 6.52 63.96
CA ALA A 34 -36.69 7.63 63.23
C ALA A 34 -35.19 7.78 63.48
N ALA A 35 -34.67 7.38 64.66
CA ALA A 35 -33.24 7.41 64.95
C ALA A 35 -32.45 6.31 64.25
N TRP A 36 -33.07 5.14 64.08
CA TRP A 36 -32.45 4.01 63.39
C TRP A 36 -32.44 4.17 61.82
N HIS A 37 -33.45 4.83 61.33
CA HIS A 37 -33.51 5.11 59.87
C HIS A 37 -32.55 6.25 59.47
N LYS A 38 -32.36 7.27 60.29
CA LYS A 38 -31.36 8.32 60.04
C LYS A 38 -29.93 7.79 60.06
N ALA A 39 -29.59 6.90 61.02
CA ALA A 39 -28.25 6.30 61.08
C ALA A 39 -27.99 5.36 59.90
N ARG A 40 -29.02 4.66 59.36
CA ARG A 40 -28.90 3.78 58.19
C ARG A 40 -28.84 4.59 56.91
N MET A 41 -29.61 5.67 56.76
CA MET A 41 -29.54 6.55 55.59
C MET A 41 -28.21 7.31 55.51
N ILE A 42 -27.63 7.72 56.64
CA ILE A 42 -26.31 8.38 56.66
C ILE A 42 -25.21 7.39 56.26
N ARG A 43 -25.28 6.11 56.70
CA ARG A 43 -24.35 5.07 56.25
C ARG A 43 -24.48 4.75 54.76
N HIS A 44 -25.69 4.71 54.21
CA HIS A 44 -25.91 4.48 52.77
C HIS A 44 -25.58 5.71 51.92
N ALA A 45 -25.78 6.93 52.46
CA ALA A 45 -25.36 8.17 51.81
C ALA A 45 -23.82 8.32 51.75
N ILE A 46 -23.11 7.88 52.80
CA ILE A 46 -21.63 7.88 52.82
C ILE A 46 -21.10 6.77 51.89
N THR A 47 -21.76 5.60 51.82
CA THR A 47 -21.35 4.53 50.89
C THR A 47 -21.68 4.89 49.43
N ALA A 48 -22.80 5.58 49.18
CA ALA A 48 -23.15 6.09 47.86
C ALA A 48 -22.26 7.28 47.44
N ALA A 49 -21.88 8.16 48.39
CA ALA A 49 -20.92 9.23 48.12
C ALA A 49 -19.49 8.72 47.92
N ALA A 50 -19.09 7.61 48.57
CA ALA A 50 -17.81 6.94 48.34
C ALA A 50 -17.79 6.15 47.03
N LEU A 51 -18.92 5.65 46.53
CA LEU A 51 -19.10 5.04 45.23
C LEU A 51 -19.22 6.06 44.07
N LEU A 52 -19.66 7.29 44.37
CA LEU A 52 -19.68 8.42 43.44
C LEU A 52 -18.34 9.19 43.43
N ALA A 53 -17.45 8.96 44.39
CA ALA A 53 -16.08 9.49 44.40
C ALA A 53 -15.08 8.58 43.62
N ALA A 54 -15.48 7.37 43.22
CA ALA A 54 -14.91 6.72 42.06
C ALA A 54 -15.54 7.35 40.81
N ALA A 55 -15.23 8.65 40.57
CA ALA A 55 -15.51 9.27 39.29
C ALA A 55 -14.94 8.34 38.23
N PRO A 56 -15.72 7.91 37.22
CA PRO A 56 -15.10 7.34 36.03
C PRO A 56 -14.05 8.37 35.67
N LEU A 57 -12.83 7.93 35.38
CA LEU A 57 -11.85 8.78 34.69
C LEU A 57 -12.65 9.54 33.64
N ALA A 58 -12.85 10.82 33.86
CA ALA A 58 -13.64 11.65 32.97
C ALA A 58 -13.00 11.45 31.61
N ALA A 59 -13.78 11.02 30.63
CA ALA A 59 -13.30 10.88 29.29
C ALA A 59 -12.64 12.20 28.92
N GLN A 60 -11.30 12.20 28.83
CA GLN A 60 -10.55 13.43 28.57
C GLN A 60 -10.89 13.80 27.14
N SER A 61 -11.39 15.02 26.91
CA SER A 61 -11.53 15.55 25.58
C SER A 61 -10.13 15.78 25.00
N VAL A 62 -9.85 15.23 23.83
CA VAL A 62 -8.61 15.47 23.08
C VAL A 62 -8.90 16.43 21.94
N THR A 63 -7.94 17.30 21.65
CA THR A 63 -8.04 18.20 20.49
C THR A 63 -7.77 17.44 19.20
N GLN A 64 -8.19 18.00 18.06
CA GLN A 64 -7.89 17.42 16.74
C GLN A 64 -6.38 17.28 16.51
N GLU A 65 -5.58 18.28 16.91
CA GLU A 65 -4.12 18.25 16.82
C GLU A 65 -3.50 17.11 17.65
N GLN A 66 -4.02 16.84 18.83
CA GLN A 66 -3.56 15.71 19.65
C GLN A 66 -3.87 14.35 18.99
N ILE A 67 -5.04 14.24 18.36
CA ILE A 67 -5.43 13.03 17.62
C ILE A 67 -4.50 12.85 16.42
N GLU A 68 -4.26 13.90 15.62
CA GLU A 68 -3.39 13.86 14.46
C GLU A 68 -1.95 13.51 14.85
N THR A 69 -1.38 14.18 15.85
CA THR A 69 -0.03 13.87 16.35
C THR A 69 0.08 12.41 16.82
N ARG A 70 -0.94 11.92 17.52
CA ARG A 70 -0.97 10.53 18.00
C ARG A 70 -1.07 9.56 16.83
N TYR A 71 -1.87 9.88 15.82
CA TYR A 71 -2.02 9.08 14.61
C TYR A 71 -0.73 9.02 13.81
N ASP A 72 -0.06 10.16 13.58
CA ASP A 72 1.24 10.24 12.89
C ASP A 72 2.30 9.38 13.58
N ARG A 73 2.35 9.41 14.93
CA ARG A 73 3.24 8.52 15.69
C ARG A 73 2.94 7.04 15.45
N SER A 74 1.66 6.68 15.40
CA SER A 74 1.26 5.29 15.15
C SER A 74 1.60 4.85 13.72
N LEU A 75 1.45 5.74 12.72
CA LEU A 75 1.84 5.48 11.33
C LEU A 75 3.37 5.33 11.19
N ALA A 76 4.14 6.22 11.83
CA ALA A 76 5.60 6.17 11.82
C ALA A 76 6.13 4.85 12.41
N ALA A 77 5.53 4.40 13.52
CA ALA A 77 5.86 3.11 14.12
C ALA A 77 5.47 1.93 13.22
N GLY A 78 4.31 2.00 12.57
CA GLY A 78 3.88 0.99 11.59
C GLY A 78 4.81 0.95 10.38
N TYR A 79 5.21 2.10 9.86
CA TYR A 79 6.20 2.22 8.79
C TYR A 79 7.50 1.49 9.18
N LYS A 80 8.05 1.84 10.35
CA LYS A 80 9.29 1.23 10.87
C LYS A 80 9.16 -0.27 11.05
N ALA A 81 8.07 -0.75 11.66
CA ALA A 81 7.83 -2.16 11.88
C ALA A 81 7.77 -2.95 10.57
N LEU A 82 6.99 -2.44 9.60
CA LEU A 82 6.80 -3.11 8.32
C LEU A 82 8.09 -3.16 7.50
N PHE A 83 8.82 -2.04 7.38
CA PHE A 83 10.04 -2.01 6.58
C PHE A 83 11.17 -2.87 7.17
N LEU A 84 11.34 -2.86 8.49
CA LEU A 84 12.28 -3.78 9.15
C LEU A 84 11.89 -5.25 8.90
N CYS A 85 10.60 -5.57 9.01
CA CYS A 85 10.11 -6.91 8.73
C CYS A 85 10.38 -7.31 7.27
N SER A 86 9.85 -6.54 6.32
CA SER A 86 9.85 -6.89 4.90
C SER A 86 11.25 -6.88 4.28
N ALA A 87 12.08 -5.86 4.56
CA ALA A 87 13.42 -5.76 3.97
C ALA A 87 14.33 -6.92 4.43
N ILE A 88 14.26 -7.28 5.71
CA ILE A 88 15.10 -8.35 6.26
C ILE A 88 14.55 -9.73 5.87
N ALA A 89 13.27 -10.00 6.12
CA ALA A 89 12.68 -11.31 5.87
C ALA A 89 12.69 -11.70 4.39
N ASN A 90 12.38 -10.75 3.48
CA ASN A 90 12.40 -11.03 2.04
C ASN A 90 13.83 -11.25 1.50
N ALA A 91 14.86 -10.57 2.06
CA ALA A 91 16.26 -10.85 1.72
C ALA A 91 16.66 -12.25 2.20
N GLU A 92 16.37 -12.59 3.46
CA GLU A 92 16.65 -13.92 4.05
C GLU A 92 15.94 -15.06 3.29
N ARG A 93 14.68 -14.82 2.84
CA ARG A 93 13.93 -15.75 2.00
C ARG A 93 14.68 -16.09 0.71
N ASN A 94 15.41 -15.16 0.15
CA ASN A 94 16.17 -15.31 -1.09
C ASN A 94 17.61 -15.79 -0.84
N GLY A 95 18.02 -16.02 0.42
CA GLY A 95 19.38 -16.42 0.78
C GLY A 95 20.37 -15.26 0.82
N ALA A 96 19.88 -14.01 0.82
CA ALA A 96 20.67 -12.82 1.10
C ALA A 96 20.49 -12.40 2.56
N SER A 97 21.21 -11.37 3.00
CA SER A 97 21.08 -10.81 4.33
C SER A 97 20.95 -9.31 4.29
N ARG A 98 20.04 -8.76 5.10
CA ARG A 98 19.95 -7.35 5.43
C ARG A 98 19.97 -7.19 6.93
N THR A 99 20.69 -6.20 7.43
CA THR A 99 20.68 -5.87 8.85
C THR A 99 19.72 -4.71 9.13
N ALA A 100 19.32 -4.55 10.39
CA ALA A 100 18.50 -3.41 10.77
C ALA A 100 19.20 -2.08 10.47
N GLU A 101 20.52 -2.00 10.70
CA GLU A 101 21.33 -0.82 10.40
C GLU A 101 21.26 -0.47 8.90
N SER A 102 21.36 -1.47 8.03
CA SER A 102 21.20 -1.27 6.58
C SER A 102 19.81 -0.76 6.22
N VAL A 103 18.75 -1.27 6.89
CA VAL A 103 17.38 -0.76 6.67
C VAL A 103 17.22 0.68 7.17
N PHE A 104 17.84 1.03 8.30
CA PHE A 104 17.89 2.42 8.78
C PHE A 104 18.64 3.35 7.81
N GLU A 105 19.75 2.88 7.28
CA GLU A 105 20.52 3.67 6.31
C GLU A 105 19.74 3.96 5.04
N TRP A 106 18.97 3.01 4.52
CA TRP A 106 18.35 3.07 3.21
C TRP A 106 16.83 3.33 3.27
N GLU A 107 16.06 2.35 3.67
CA GLU A 107 14.59 2.43 3.58
C GLU A 107 13.97 3.37 4.63
N LEU A 108 14.57 3.46 5.81
CA LEU A 108 14.07 4.29 6.90
C LEU A 108 14.69 5.70 6.95
N SER A 109 15.61 6.05 6.05
CA SER A 109 16.17 7.40 5.94
C SER A 109 15.46 8.23 4.86
N GLY A 110 15.37 9.55 5.07
CA GLY A 110 14.79 10.48 4.11
C GLY A 110 13.30 10.27 3.83
N ILE A 111 12.59 9.70 4.78
CA ILE A 111 11.14 9.60 4.76
C ILE A 111 10.56 11.00 4.94
N GLN A 112 9.50 11.31 4.24
CA GLN A 112 8.83 12.61 4.35
C GLN A 112 8.30 12.88 5.77
N ALA A 113 8.33 14.16 6.17
CA ALA A 113 7.69 14.59 7.41
C ALA A 113 6.15 14.33 7.35
N PRO A 114 5.49 14.05 8.49
CA PRO A 114 6.08 13.98 9.84
C PRO A 114 6.67 12.61 10.19
N LEU A 115 6.55 11.57 9.33
CA LEU A 115 6.83 10.18 9.70
C LEU A 115 8.33 9.92 9.96
N GLY A 116 9.23 10.48 9.14
CA GLY A 116 10.68 10.22 9.24
C GLY A 116 11.23 10.54 10.63
N PRO A 117 11.17 11.80 11.08
CA PRO A 117 11.72 12.20 12.39
C PRO A 117 11.09 11.45 13.58
N LEU A 118 9.83 11.01 13.45
CA LEU A 118 9.17 10.23 14.49
C LEU A 118 9.69 8.79 14.53
N ALA A 119 9.85 8.15 13.36
CA ALA A 119 10.30 6.76 13.26
C ALA A 119 11.72 6.56 13.83
N ASP A 120 12.61 7.52 13.66
CA ASP A 120 14.03 7.41 14.06
C ASP A 120 14.20 7.05 15.53
N THR A 121 13.42 7.67 16.43
CA THR A 121 13.58 7.58 17.88
C THR A 121 12.81 6.43 18.53
N MET A 122 11.93 5.73 17.80
CA MET A 122 11.06 4.71 18.37
C MET A 122 11.81 3.39 18.63
N PRO A 123 11.73 2.81 19.87
CA PRO A 123 12.30 1.51 20.15
C PRO A 123 11.62 0.39 19.34
N TYR A 124 12.40 -0.59 18.91
CA TYR A 124 11.88 -1.73 18.17
C TYR A 124 12.43 -3.04 18.68
N ARG A 125 11.74 -4.14 18.36
CA ARG A 125 12.17 -5.50 18.64
C ARG A 125 11.86 -6.39 17.44
N ILE A 126 12.84 -7.19 17.02
CA ILE A 126 12.69 -8.26 16.04
C ILE A 126 12.59 -9.58 16.79
N ALA A 127 11.46 -10.26 16.71
CA ALA A 127 11.28 -11.61 17.26
C ALA A 127 11.48 -12.64 16.15
N ARG A 128 12.25 -13.70 16.49
CA ARG A 128 12.57 -14.78 15.56
C ARG A 128 12.13 -16.12 16.14
N GLY A 129 11.66 -16.99 15.28
CA GLY A 129 11.34 -18.37 15.60
C GLY A 129 12.59 -19.21 15.89
N ALA A 130 12.36 -20.46 16.30
CA ALA A 130 13.42 -21.40 16.60
C ALA A 130 14.35 -21.74 15.41
N ASP A 131 13.87 -21.53 14.18
CA ASP A 131 14.62 -21.71 12.93
C ASP A 131 15.36 -20.43 12.48
N GLY A 132 15.31 -19.38 13.28
CA GLY A 132 15.92 -18.08 13.01
C GLY A 132 15.11 -17.15 12.09
N THR A 133 13.98 -17.60 11.51
CA THR A 133 13.11 -16.77 10.67
C THR A 133 12.47 -15.65 11.48
N ILE A 134 12.30 -14.47 10.90
CA ILE A 134 11.51 -13.40 11.52
C ILE A 134 10.06 -13.87 11.66
N GLU A 135 9.51 -13.74 12.87
CA GLU A 135 8.08 -13.94 13.14
C GLU A 135 7.36 -12.61 13.21
N THR A 136 7.92 -11.67 13.98
CA THR A 136 7.32 -10.34 14.14
C THR A 136 8.38 -9.26 14.31
N VAL A 137 8.00 -8.04 13.91
CA VAL A 137 8.71 -6.82 14.30
C VAL A 137 7.72 -5.92 15.04
N SER A 138 8.07 -5.51 16.25
CA SER A 138 7.26 -4.60 17.08
C SER A 138 7.98 -3.28 17.30
N VAL A 139 7.22 -2.18 17.32
CA VAL A 139 7.72 -0.82 17.54
C VAL A 139 6.85 -0.13 18.60
N GLU A 140 7.49 0.32 19.67
CA GLU A 140 6.86 1.12 20.73
C GLU A 140 6.61 2.54 20.23
N TRP A 141 5.41 3.10 20.49
CA TRP A 141 5.05 4.42 19.97
C TRP A 141 4.32 5.32 20.97
N ALA A 142 3.73 4.74 22.02
CA ALA A 142 3.07 5.44 23.10
C ALA A 142 3.04 4.56 24.36
N ASP A 143 3.16 5.18 25.54
CA ASP A 143 3.23 4.46 26.83
C ASP A 143 1.89 3.80 27.21
N ASP A 144 0.79 4.33 26.69
CA ASP A 144 -0.59 3.91 26.97
C ASP A 144 -1.22 3.09 25.82
N ALA A 145 -0.44 2.62 24.87
CA ALA A 145 -0.91 1.83 23.74
C ALA A 145 -0.03 0.61 23.48
N PRO A 146 -0.61 -0.49 22.99
CA PRO A 146 0.20 -1.64 22.56
C PRO A 146 1.11 -1.25 21.39
N PRO A 147 2.27 -1.92 21.22
CA PRO A 147 3.18 -1.65 20.11
C PRO A 147 2.52 -1.88 18.75
N ARG A 148 3.05 -1.22 17.72
CA ARG A 148 2.74 -1.57 16.33
C ARG A 148 3.47 -2.86 15.98
N ILE A 149 2.79 -3.77 15.30
CA ILE A 149 3.34 -5.09 14.98
C ILE A 149 3.20 -5.37 13.50
N ALA A 150 4.32 -5.67 12.83
CA ALA A 150 4.34 -6.34 11.55
C ALA A 150 4.58 -7.84 11.77
N VAL A 151 3.79 -8.69 11.13
CA VAL A 151 3.88 -10.15 11.19
C VAL A 151 4.39 -10.69 9.87
N HIS A 152 5.29 -11.68 9.90
CA HIS A 152 5.84 -12.30 8.70
C HIS A 152 5.17 -13.65 8.42
N ASP A 153 4.76 -13.83 7.18
CA ASP A 153 4.40 -15.12 6.57
C ASP A 153 5.41 -15.46 5.47
N SER A 154 5.97 -16.65 5.49
CA SER A 154 7.02 -17.06 4.55
C SER A 154 6.59 -17.12 3.07
N ARG A 155 5.29 -17.10 2.79
CA ARG A 155 4.71 -17.11 1.43
C ARG A 155 4.27 -15.72 0.97
N MET A 156 3.76 -14.90 1.91
CA MET A 156 3.10 -13.63 1.62
C MET A 156 3.89 -12.40 2.07
N GLY A 157 5.08 -12.61 2.68
CA GLY A 157 5.89 -11.51 3.21
C GLY A 157 5.36 -10.96 4.53
N CYS A 158 5.45 -9.66 4.75
CA CYS A 158 5.05 -9.03 6.00
C CYS A 158 3.72 -8.28 5.86
N ALA A 159 2.89 -8.36 6.90
CA ALA A 159 1.63 -7.62 7.01
C ALA A 159 1.61 -6.78 8.29
N GLN A 160 1.08 -5.56 8.20
CA GLN A 160 0.91 -4.67 9.34
C GLN A 160 -0.40 -5.00 10.06
N LEU A 161 -0.32 -5.36 11.35
CA LEU A 161 -1.53 -5.59 12.16
C LEU A 161 -2.19 -4.27 12.62
N PRO A 162 -3.50 -4.27 12.85
CA PRO A 162 -4.16 -3.18 13.55
C PRO A 162 -3.61 -3.01 14.97
N ILE A 163 -3.80 -1.84 15.58
CA ILE A 163 -3.36 -1.59 16.97
C ILE A 163 -4.03 -2.60 17.90
N GLY A 164 -3.24 -3.29 18.73
CA GLY A 164 -3.73 -4.33 19.63
C GLY A 164 -4.01 -5.67 18.95
N GLY A 165 -3.83 -5.76 17.63
CA GLY A 165 -3.88 -7.03 16.91
C GLY A 165 -2.82 -8.01 17.44
N ARG A 166 -3.17 -9.30 17.47
CA ARG A 166 -2.26 -10.36 17.90
C ARG A 166 -1.82 -11.16 16.70
N PRO A 167 -0.52 -11.47 16.57
CA PRO A 167 -0.07 -12.35 15.51
C PRO A 167 -0.70 -13.73 15.69
N ASP A 168 -1.23 -14.26 14.60
CA ASP A 168 -1.65 -15.66 14.57
C ASP A 168 -0.38 -16.53 14.44
N PRO A 169 -0.19 -17.56 15.26
CA PRO A 169 1.03 -18.37 15.28
C PRO A 169 1.22 -19.28 14.05
N VAL A 170 0.58 -18.99 12.92
CA VAL A 170 0.72 -19.80 11.70
C VAL A 170 2.11 -19.59 11.09
N VAL A 171 3.08 -20.32 11.59
CA VAL A 171 4.40 -20.43 10.97
C VAL A 171 4.34 -21.47 9.86
N THR A 172 4.01 -21.03 8.66
CA THR A 172 4.20 -21.87 7.47
C THR A 172 5.69 -21.86 7.09
N LYS A 173 6.37 -22.98 7.37
CA LYS A 173 7.76 -23.14 6.92
C LYS A 173 7.79 -23.19 5.40
N ARG A 174 8.46 -22.22 4.77
CA ARG A 174 8.87 -22.35 3.37
C ARG A 174 10.26 -23.01 3.35
N PRO A 175 10.51 -23.99 2.46
CA PRO A 175 11.85 -24.48 2.23
C PRO A 175 12.75 -23.31 1.80
N ALA A 176 13.99 -23.26 2.29
CA ALA A 176 14.98 -22.31 1.82
C ALA A 176 15.09 -22.38 0.28
N SER A 177 15.23 -21.24 -0.37
CA SER A 177 15.37 -21.19 -1.83
C SER A 177 16.60 -22.02 -2.25
N THR A 178 16.38 -23.02 -3.09
CA THR A 178 17.45 -23.81 -3.73
C THR A 178 17.98 -23.17 -5.00
N ILE A 179 17.43 -22.03 -5.40
CA ILE A 179 17.80 -21.31 -6.62
C ILE A 179 19.18 -20.69 -6.40
N LYS A 180 20.16 -21.19 -7.15
CA LYS A 180 21.49 -20.58 -7.23
C LYS A 180 21.41 -19.32 -8.09
N ARG A 181 21.68 -18.17 -7.51
CA ARG A 181 21.76 -16.90 -8.23
C ARG A 181 23.19 -16.69 -8.71
N SER A 182 23.34 -16.36 -9.99
CA SER A 182 24.66 -16.00 -10.55
C SER A 182 25.19 -14.72 -9.92
N ALA A 183 26.50 -14.58 -9.86
CA ALA A 183 27.15 -13.31 -9.50
C ALA A 183 26.67 -12.17 -10.42
N PRO A 184 26.78 -10.90 -9.98
CA PRO A 184 26.48 -9.78 -10.85
C PRO A 184 27.29 -9.80 -12.14
N ILE A 185 26.62 -9.47 -13.26
CA ILE A 185 27.23 -9.34 -14.59
C ILE A 185 27.78 -7.90 -14.68
N ALA A 186 29.10 -7.74 -14.72
CA ALA A 186 29.69 -6.43 -14.82
C ALA A 186 29.46 -5.82 -16.21
N ALA A 187 28.92 -4.60 -16.23
CA ALA A 187 28.86 -3.82 -17.46
C ALA A 187 30.28 -3.50 -17.96
N THR A 188 30.46 -3.42 -19.29
CA THR A 188 31.75 -3.12 -19.94
C THR A 188 31.65 -1.87 -20.81
N GLY A 189 32.78 -1.34 -21.23
CA GLY A 189 32.85 -0.21 -22.17
C GLY A 189 32.11 1.05 -21.68
N ALA A 190 31.38 1.70 -22.57
CA ALA A 190 30.63 2.92 -22.31
C ALA A 190 29.52 2.68 -21.26
N LEU A 191 28.85 1.52 -21.30
CA LEU A 191 27.79 1.16 -20.36
C LEU A 191 28.28 1.16 -18.90
N ALA A 192 29.50 0.70 -18.66
CA ALA A 192 30.08 0.73 -17.31
C ALA A 192 30.24 2.17 -16.78
N GLY A 193 30.62 3.10 -17.67
CA GLY A 193 30.70 4.53 -17.37
C GLY A 193 29.35 5.16 -17.03
N THR A 194 28.33 4.90 -17.87
CA THR A 194 26.95 5.35 -17.66
C THR A 194 26.39 4.81 -16.35
N PHE A 195 26.62 3.53 -16.06
CA PHE A 195 26.19 2.96 -14.78
C PHE A 195 26.90 3.61 -13.59
N ALA A 196 28.19 3.92 -13.70
CA ALA A 196 28.90 4.63 -12.64
C ALA A 196 28.30 6.02 -12.37
N GLN A 197 27.95 6.76 -13.43
CA GLN A 197 27.28 8.05 -13.33
C GLN A 197 25.90 7.94 -12.66
N GLY A 198 25.16 6.85 -12.89
CA GLY A 198 23.86 6.57 -12.27
C GLY A 198 23.91 6.40 -10.74
N PHE A 199 25.10 6.21 -10.14
CA PHE A 199 25.31 6.19 -8.68
C PHE A 199 25.84 7.52 -8.12
N GLY A 200 26.03 8.54 -8.96
CA GLY A 200 26.39 9.90 -8.58
C GLY A 200 25.24 10.88 -8.83
N ASP A 201 25.57 12.17 -8.84
CA ASP A 201 24.58 13.26 -8.98
C ASP A 201 24.25 13.62 -10.44
N THR A 202 24.82 12.93 -11.43
CA THR A 202 24.66 13.23 -12.87
C THR A 202 23.18 13.28 -13.29
N TYR A 203 22.36 12.39 -12.76
CA TYR A 203 20.94 12.28 -13.10
C TYR A 203 20.03 12.80 -11.98
N GLY A 204 20.56 13.54 -11.02
CA GLY A 204 19.80 14.15 -9.93
C GLY A 204 20.62 14.26 -8.65
N GLU A 205 20.77 15.47 -8.15
CA GLU A 205 21.51 15.75 -6.92
C GLU A 205 20.87 15.03 -5.74
N GLY A 206 21.69 14.35 -4.94
CA GLY A 206 21.28 13.66 -3.72
C GLY A 206 20.38 12.43 -3.95
N THR A 207 20.31 11.92 -5.20
CA THR A 207 19.64 10.65 -5.47
C THR A 207 20.48 9.47 -4.98
N ARG A 208 19.81 8.38 -4.59
CA ARG A 208 20.43 7.23 -3.93
C ARG A 208 20.12 5.96 -4.69
N THR A 209 20.94 5.68 -5.70
CA THR A 209 20.81 4.48 -6.52
C THR A 209 21.31 3.25 -5.78
N THR A 210 20.50 2.21 -5.72
CA THR A 210 20.82 0.91 -5.09
C THR A 210 21.13 -0.17 -6.11
N ALA A 211 20.54 -0.10 -7.31
CA ALA A 211 20.86 -0.98 -8.42
C ALA A 211 20.56 -0.33 -9.77
N VAL A 212 21.34 -0.67 -10.78
CA VAL A 212 21.02 -0.46 -12.20
C VAL A 212 21.26 -1.77 -12.96
N LEU A 213 20.45 -2.01 -13.99
CA LEU A 213 20.54 -3.17 -14.86
C LEU A 213 20.09 -2.77 -16.26
N ALA A 214 20.79 -3.25 -17.29
CA ALA A 214 20.34 -3.19 -18.67
C ALA A 214 20.27 -4.61 -19.25
N MET A 215 19.18 -4.88 -19.95
CA MET A 215 18.91 -6.14 -20.65
C MET A 215 18.56 -5.82 -22.10
N ARG A 216 19.02 -6.63 -23.04
CA ARG A 216 18.65 -6.56 -24.46
C ARG A 216 18.54 -7.97 -25.01
N ASP A 217 17.56 -8.21 -25.88
CA ASP A 217 17.30 -9.53 -26.47
C ASP A 217 17.19 -10.64 -25.41
N GLY A 218 16.60 -10.35 -24.24
CA GLY A 218 16.47 -11.27 -23.11
C GLY A 218 17.75 -11.50 -22.29
N GLU A 219 18.89 -10.92 -22.68
CA GLU A 219 20.17 -11.10 -22.01
C GLU A 219 20.57 -9.88 -21.17
N VAL A 220 21.03 -10.10 -19.93
CA VAL A 220 21.58 -9.04 -19.08
C VAL A 220 22.94 -8.61 -19.60
N LEU A 221 23.04 -7.38 -20.09
CA LEU A 221 24.28 -6.76 -20.60
C LEU A 221 25.19 -6.26 -19.48
N GLY A 222 24.60 -5.93 -18.36
CA GLY A 222 25.32 -5.49 -17.18
C GLY A 222 24.39 -5.10 -16.04
N GLU A 223 24.93 -5.15 -14.83
CA GLU A 223 24.26 -4.73 -13.62
C GLU A 223 25.28 -4.22 -12.61
N ARG A 224 24.82 -3.28 -11.76
CA ARG A 224 25.64 -2.72 -10.70
C ARG A 224 24.77 -2.47 -9.47
N TYR A 225 25.32 -2.71 -8.30
CA TYR A 225 24.65 -2.61 -7.01
C TYR A 225 25.43 -1.74 -6.03
N ALA A 226 24.73 -1.02 -5.16
CA ALA A 226 25.32 -0.35 -4.01
C ALA A 226 25.78 -1.37 -2.96
N PRO A 227 26.69 -1.02 -2.06
CA PRO A 227 27.06 -1.86 -0.93
C PRO A 227 25.83 -2.32 -0.13
N GLY A 228 25.77 -3.61 0.21
CA GLY A 228 24.62 -4.21 0.92
C GLY A 228 23.46 -4.62 0.01
N PHE A 229 23.51 -4.31 -1.28
CA PHE A 229 22.54 -4.78 -2.28
C PHE A 229 23.17 -5.78 -3.26
N GLY A 230 22.33 -6.48 -3.99
CA GLY A 230 22.77 -7.48 -4.95
C GLY A 230 21.61 -8.20 -5.63
N PRO A 231 21.91 -9.16 -6.52
CA PRO A 231 20.90 -9.85 -7.33
C PRO A 231 19.78 -10.56 -6.53
N ALA A 232 20.06 -10.92 -5.28
CA ALA A 232 19.13 -11.63 -4.40
C ALA A 232 18.46 -10.72 -3.35
N VAL A 233 18.77 -9.42 -3.33
CA VAL A 233 18.21 -8.47 -2.35
C VAL A 233 16.99 -7.77 -2.96
N PRO A 234 15.78 -8.14 -2.56
CA PRO A 234 14.57 -7.46 -3.02
C PRO A 234 14.42 -6.11 -2.31
N GLN A 235 13.82 -5.17 -3.01
CA GLN A 235 13.45 -3.86 -2.49
C GLN A 235 11.98 -3.61 -2.76
N ARG A 236 11.34 -2.77 -1.95
CA ARG A 236 9.97 -2.35 -2.20
C ARG A 236 9.89 -1.65 -3.55
N THR A 237 8.93 -2.08 -4.36
CA THR A 237 8.76 -1.57 -5.73
C THR A 237 7.96 -0.26 -5.77
N TRP A 238 7.30 0.08 -4.66
CA TRP A 238 6.38 1.20 -4.63
C TRP A 238 5.39 1.11 -5.81
N SER A 239 5.13 2.19 -6.49
CA SER A 239 4.10 2.22 -7.54
C SER A 239 4.42 1.41 -8.81
N VAL A 240 5.62 0.85 -8.97
CA VAL A 240 5.86 -0.21 -9.98
C VAL A 240 4.92 -1.39 -9.76
N ALA A 241 4.44 -1.60 -8.54
CA ALA A 241 3.40 -2.58 -8.24
C ALA A 241 2.10 -2.39 -9.05
N LYS A 242 1.79 -1.16 -9.50
CA LYS A 242 0.63 -0.88 -10.36
C LYS A 242 0.75 -1.51 -11.73
N SER A 243 1.96 -1.48 -12.29
CA SER A 243 2.26 -2.17 -13.56
C SER A 243 2.23 -3.70 -13.39
N ILE A 244 2.67 -4.20 -12.23
CA ILE A 244 2.50 -5.63 -11.88
C ILE A 244 1.00 -5.97 -11.78
N ALA A 245 0.18 -5.11 -11.15
CA ALA A 245 -1.27 -5.30 -11.08
C ALA A 245 -1.91 -5.31 -12.47
N ALA A 246 -1.50 -4.40 -13.37
CA ALA A 246 -1.96 -4.39 -14.77
C ALA A 246 -1.57 -5.69 -15.50
N THR A 247 -0.38 -6.23 -15.25
CA THR A 247 0.04 -7.54 -15.78
C THR A 247 -0.87 -8.66 -15.28
N LEU A 248 -1.19 -8.68 -13.98
CA LEU A 248 -2.09 -9.70 -13.40
C LEU A 248 -3.52 -9.59 -13.96
N VAL A 249 -4.02 -8.37 -14.19
CA VAL A 249 -5.30 -8.14 -14.89
C VAL A 249 -5.22 -8.67 -16.32
N GLY A 250 -4.15 -8.37 -17.07
CA GLY A 250 -3.93 -8.90 -18.41
C GLY A 250 -3.93 -10.43 -18.47
N MET A 251 -3.29 -11.07 -17.49
CA MET A 251 -3.30 -12.53 -17.40
C MET A 251 -4.70 -13.10 -17.10
N ALA A 252 -5.50 -12.40 -16.28
CA ALA A 252 -6.89 -12.76 -16.02
C ALA A 252 -7.75 -12.58 -17.29
N VAL A 253 -7.52 -11.52 -18.05
CA VAL A 253 -8.19 -11.29 -19.35
C VAL A 253 -7.80 -12.38 -20.35
N HIS A 254 -6.52 -12.73 -20.46
CA HIS A 254 -6.05 -13.80 -21.33
C HIS A 254 -6.72 -15.15 -21.04
N ARG A 255 -6.98 -15.45 -19.77
CA ARG A 255 -7.69 -16.67 -19.37
C ARG A 255 -9.21 -16.58 -19.51
N GLY A 256 -9.75 -15.45 -19.98
CA GLY A 256 -11.20 -15.22 -20.09
C GLY A 256 -11.90 -15.09 -18.73
N GLU A 257 -11.17 -14.75 -17.69
CA GLU A 257 -11.68 -14.60 -16.31
C GLU A 257 -12.04 -13.14 -15.97
N ALA A 258 -11.63 -12.19 -16.81
CA ALA A 258 -11.94 -10.78 -16.73
C ALA A 258 -12.02 -10.15 -18.13
N ALA A 259 -12.62 -8.96 -18.23
CA ALA A 259 -12.60 -8.12 -19.42
C ALA A 259 -12.37 -6.65 -18.99
N VAL A 260 -11.60 -5.89 -19.78
CA VAL A 260 -11.24 -4.50 -19.38
C VAL A 260 -12.44 -3.57 -19.35
N ASP A 261 -13.48 -3.82 -20.16
CA ASP A 261 -14.73 -3.07 -20.25
C ASP A 261 -15.80 -3.54 -19.23
N GLN A 262 -15.53 -4.63 -18.48
CA GLN A 262 -16.46 -5.08 -17.44
C GLN A 262 -16.50 -4.10 -16.28
N SER A 263 -17.66 -4.02 -15.59
CA SER A 263 -17.77 -3.32 -14.32
C SER A 263 -16.79 -3.88 -13.30
N ALA A 264 -16.12 -3.00 -12.58
CA ALA A 264 -15.21 -3.38 -11.49
C ALA A 264 -15.94 -3.83 -10.21
N GLY A 265 -17.28 -3.95 -10.24
CA GLY A 265 -18.09 -4.37 -9.10
C GLY A 265 -18.16 -3.35 -7.96
N LEU A 266 -17.84 -2.09 -8.23
CA LEU A 266 -17.95 -1.01 -7.25
C LEU A 266 -19.38 -0.49 -7.16
N GLY A 267 -19.73 0.09 -6.00
CA GLY A 267 -21.10 0.55 -5.73
C GLY A 267 -21.93 -0.53 -5.02
N ILE A 268 -23.14 -0.15 -4.61
CA ILE A 268 -24.03 -1.02 -3.80
C ILE A 268 -25.14 -1.67 -4.64
N ASP A 269 -25.52 -1.05 -5.75
CA ASP A 269 -26.53 -1.56 -6.68
C ASP A 269 -26.39 -0.87 -8.06
N ILE A 270 -27.27 -1.22 -9.00
CA ILE A 270 -27.27 -0.67 -10.37
C ILE A 270 -27.55 0.84 -10.46
N ASN A 271 -28.15 1.44 -9.43
CA ASN A 271 -28.42 2.87 -9.37
C ASN A 271 -27.24 3.66 -8.80
N ASP A 272 -26.25 2.98 -8.24
CA ASP A 272 -25.00 3.59 -7.79
C ASP A 272 -24.10 3.80 -9.02
N ALA A 273 -23.82 5.06 -9.37
CA ALA A 273 -23.02 5.39 -10.56
C ALA A 273 -21.61 4.76 -10.53
N ARG A 274 -21.09 4.36 -9.36
CA ARG A 274 -19.83 3.62 -9.25
C ARG A 274 -19.88 2.26 -9.94
N SER A 275 -21.06 1.68 -10.14
CA SER A 275 -21.23 0.42 -10.89
C SER A 275 -20.80 0.53 -12.36
N GLN A 276 -20.70 1.76 -12.90
CA GLN A 276 -20.23 2.03 -14.26
C GLN A 276 -18.71 2.13 -14.37
N ILE A 277 -17.98 2.11 -13.25
CA ILE A 277 -16.52 2.09 -13.27
C ILE A 277 -16.07 0.74 -13.81
N THR A 278 -15.29 0.75 -14.89
CA THR A 278 -14.73 -0.44 -15.51
C THR A 278 -13.30 -0.73 -15.04
N LEU A 279 -12.78 -1.92 -15.33
CA LEU A 279 -11.36 -2.22 -15.13
C LEU A 279 -10.47 -1.25 -15.93
N ASP A 280 -10.83 -0.89 -17.17
CA ASP A 280 -10.10 0.08 -17.97
C ASP A 280 -10.01 1.45 -17.27
N HIS A 281 -11.13 1.97 -16.75
CA HIS A 281 -11.12 3.23 -16.00
C HIS A 281 -10.15 3.17 -14.80
N LEU A 282 -10.09 2.03 -14.09
CA LEU A 282 -9.20 1.86 -12.94
C LEU A 282 -7.73 1.76 -13.35
N LEU A 283 -7.41 1.00 -14.41
CA LEU A 283 -6.05 0.87 -14.91
C LEU A 283 -5.50 2.17 -15.46
N ARG A 284 -6.36 3.03 -16.05
CA ARG A 284 -6.02 4.35 -16.59
C ARG A 284 -6.12 5.48 -15.56
N MET A 285 -6.33 5.18 -14.26
CA MET A 285 -6.45 6.19 -13.21
C MET A 285 -7.58 7.20 -13.46
N ALA A 286 -8.68 6.75 -14.02
CA ALA A 286 -9.81 7.57 -14.47
C ALA A 286 -11.15 7.14 -13.85
N SER A 287 -11.14 6.57 -12.65
CA SER A 287 -12.37 6.11 -11.97
C SER A 287 -13.34 7.23 -11.61
N GLY A 288 -12.89 8.48 -11.52
CA GLY A 288 -13.67 9.62 -11.04
C GLY A 288 -13.93 9.61 -9.53
N ARG A 289 -13.38 8.65 -8.78
CA ARG A 289 -13.54 8.56 -7.32
C ARG A 289 -12.61 9.52 -6.59
N TYR A 290 -13.03 9.94 -5.40
CA TYR A 290 -12.15 10.66 -4.47
C TYR A 290 -10.98 9.78 -4.03
N SER A 291 -9.80 10.37 -3.86
CA SER A 291 -8.63 9.74 -3.25
C SER A 291 -8.43 10.29 -1.83
N ASP A 292 -8.11 9.42 -0.88
CA ASP A 292 -8.14 9.67 0.56
C ASP A 292 -7.16 10.73 1.08
N THR A 293 -6.01 10.95 0.41
CA THR A 293 -4.97 11.85 0.91
C THR A 293 -4.34 12.71 -0.17
N ALA A 294 -3.72 13.81 0.25
CA ALA A 294 -2.85 14.58 -0.61
C ALA A 294 -1.71 13.70 -1.14
N GLY A 295 -1.49 13.73 -2.47
CA GLY A 295 -0.49 12.90 -3.12
C GLY A 295 -0.87 11.41 -3.25
N ASN A 296 -2.14 11.08 -3.09
CA ASN A 296 -2.69 9.73 -3.30
C ASN A 296 -2.08 8.65 -2.39
N ARG A 297 -1.69 9.00 -1.19
CA ARG A 297 -1.18 8.05 -0.20
C ARG A 297 -2.32 7.31 0.46
N THR A 298 -2.09 6.04 0.73
CA THR A 298 -2.99 5.14 1.44
C THR A 298 -2.33 4.73 2.77
N ASP A 299 -1.88 5.72 3.54
CA ASP A 299 -1.12 5.50 4.78
C ASP A 299 -1.86 4.63 5.81
N PRO A 300 -3.20 4.73 5.98
CA PRO A 300 -3.94 3.82 6.86
C PRO A 300 -3.75 2.35 6.50
N LEU A 301 -3.74 2.02 5.20
CA LEU A 301 -3.51 0.67 4.71
C LEU A 301 -2.03 0.28 4.79
N TYR A 302 -1.14 1.15 4.31
CA TYR A 302 0.27 0.81 4.19
C TYR A 302 0.96 0.66 5.53
N TYR A 303 0.59 1.48 6.52
CA TYR A 303 1.29 1.57 7.81
C TYR A 303 0.34 1.52 9.01
N GLY A 304 -0.94 1.83 8.78
CA GLY A 304 -1.93 1.96 9.85
C GLY A 304 -2.59 0.65 10.27
N GLY A 305 -2.44 -0.44 9.52
CA GLY A 305 -3.09 -1.72 9.79
C GLY A 305 -4.58 -1.73 9.44
N SER A 306 -5.05 -0.82 8.58
CA SER A 306 -6.35 -0.93 7.90
C SER A 306 -6.29 -1.99 6.81
N THR A 307 -7.45 -2.40 6.30
CA THR A 307 -7.58 -3.35 5.20
C THR A 307 -7.78 -2.65 3.86
N VAL A 308 -7.58 -3.38 2.76
CA VAL A 308 -7.90 -2.92 1.40
C VAL A 308 -9.36 -2.51 1.31
N ALA A 309 -10.27 -3.32 1.85
CA ALA A 309 -11.71 -3.06 1.86
C ALA A 309 -12.05 -1.73 2.56
N GLU A 310 -11.47 -1.46 3.73
CA GLU A 310 -11.70 -0.23 4.49
C GLU A 310 -11.14 1.01 3.79
N THR A 311 -10.02 0.89 3.07
CA THR A 311 -9.26 2.04 2.61
C THR A 311 -9.47 2.34 1.12
N ALA A 312 -9.81 1.34 0.28
CA ALA A 312 -9.74 1.51 -1.17
C ALA A 312 -11.10 1.44 -1.90
N LEU A 313 -12.11 0.75 -1.34
CA LEU A 313 -13.28 0.37 -2.13
C LEU A 313 -14.47 1.33 -2.00
N HIS A 314 -14.63 2.03 -0.88
CA HIS A 314 -15.87 2.75 -0.53
C HIS A 314 -15.81 4.28 -0.70
N TRP A 315 -14.98 4.77 -1.62
CA TRP A 315 -14.86 6.20 -1.87
C TRP A 315 -15.97 6.73 -2.77
N PRO A 316 -16.46 7.96 -2.50
CA PRO A 316 -17.50 8.57 -3.30
C PRO A 316 -16.99 8.94 -4.70
N LEU A 317 -17.91 8.94 -5.65
CA LEU A 317 -17.71 9.50 -6.98
C LEU A 317 -17.74 11.05 -6.91
N VAL A 318 -16.77 11.71 -7.53
CA VAL A 318 -16.67 13.18 -7.60
C VAL A 318 -16.60 13.70 -9.04
N HIS A 319 -16.33 12.79 -10.00
CA HIS A 319 -16.38 13.03 -11.44
C HIS A 319 -16.99 11.80 -12.13
N GLU A 320 -17.45 11.98 -13.36
CA GLU A 320 -17.89 10.83 -14.18
C GLU A 320 -16.73 9.88 -14.45
N PRO A 321 -16.93 8.55 -14.40
CA PRO A 321 -15.91 7.59 -14.78
C PRO A 321 -15.39 7.84 -16.19
N GLY A 322 -14.07 7.76 -16.39
CA GLY A 322 -13.40 8.01 -17.65
C GLY A 322 -13.21 9.48 -18.01
N SER A 323 -13.69 10.45 -17.21
CA SER A 323 -13.68 11.86 -17.60
C SER A 323 -12.44 12.64 -17.16
N ILE A 324 -11.74 12.17 -16.13
CA ILE A 324 -10.60 12.90 -15.54
C ILE A 324 -9.51 11.92 -15.10
N PHE A 325 -8.24 12.26 -15.39
CA PHE A 325 -7.09 11.56 -14.85
C PHE A 325 -6.85 11.99 -13.39
N ARG A 326 -6.75 11.02 -12.51
CA ARG A 326 -6.25 11.24 -11.16
C ARG A 326 -5.46 10.02 -10.68
N TYR A 327 -4.16 10.16 -10.61
CA TYR A 327 -3.29 9.10 -10.09
C TYR A 327 -3.68 8.71 -8.67
N ALA A 328 -4.16 7.49 -8.46
CA ALA A 328 -4.73 7.03 -7.20
C ALA A 328 -4.38 5.57 -6.89
N ASN A 329 -3.87 5.31 -5.68
CA ASN A 329 -3.65 3.95 -5.19
C ASN A 329 -4.97 3.16 -5.11
N ASN A 330 -6.06 3.84 -4.75
CA ASN A 330 -7.39 3.26 -4.63
C ASN A 330 -7.89 2.61 -5.93
N ASP A 331 -7.51 3.17 -7.08
CA ASP A 331 -7.93 2.63 -8.37
C ASP A 331 -7.24 1.31 -8.66
N THR A 332 -5.93 1.22 -8.45
CA THR A 332 -5.22 -0.05 -8.59
C THR A 332 -5.74 -1.11 -7.61
N LEU A 333 -5.97 -0.74 -6.35
CA LEU A 333 -6.50 -1.68 -5.35
C LEU A 333 -7.89 -2.18 -5.71
N ALA A 334 -8.73 -1.32 -6.28
CA ALA A 334 -10.04 -1.72 -6.78
C ALA A 334 -9.95 -2.63 -8.02
N ALA A 335 -9.00 -2.38 -8.94
CA ALA A 335 -8.76 -3.28 -10.07
C ALA A 335 -8.30 -4.68 -9.61
N VAL A 336 -7.43 -4.75 -8.60
CA VAL A 336 -6.99 -6.02 -7.99
C VAL A 336 -8.16 -6.73 -7.32
N ASN A 337 -9.00 -6.01 -6.58
CA ASN A 337 -10.21 -6.58 -5.97
C ASN A 337 -11.19 -7.12 -7.00
N ALA A 338 -11.35 -6.44 -8.14
CA ALA A 338 -12.25 -6.88 -9.20
C ALA A 338 -11.84 -8.21 -9.86
N ILE A 339 -10.56 -8.60 -9.73
CA ILE A 339 -10.03 -9.89 -10.21
C ILE A 339 -9.69 -10.86 -9.06
N GLU A 340 -10.21 -10.64 -7.84
CA GLU A 340 -9.91 -11.48 -6.66
C GLU A 340 -10.16 -12.97 -6.93
N ALA A 341 -11.28 -13.31 -7.57
CA ALA A 341 -11.61 -14.69 -7.93
C ALA A 341 -10.59 -15.33 -8.90
N SER A 342 -9.98 -14.55 -9.76
CA SER A 342 -8.88 -14.98 -10.65
C SER A 342 -7.59 -15.18 -9.86
N LEU A 343 -7.26 -14.25 -8.95
CA LEU A 343 -6.09 -14.36 -8.07
C LEU A 343 -6.21 -15.54 -7.08
N ALA A 344 -7.41 -15.89 -6.65
CA ALA A 344 -7.64 -17.08 -5.82
C ALA A 344 -7.30 -18.38 -6.56
N LYS A 345 -7.52 -18.44 -7.88
CA LYS A 345 -7.15 -19.60 -8.73
C LYS A 345 -5.67 -19.63 -9.05
N GLN A 346 -5.09 -18.48 -9.36
CA GLN A 346 -3.67 -18.32 -9.66
C GLN A 346 -3.09 -17.14 -8.87
N PRO A 347 -2.64 -17.38 -7.62
CA PRO A 347 -2.07 -16.34 -6.77
C PRO A 347 -0.81 -15.69 -7.39
N PRO A 348 -0.52 -14.42 -7.07
CA PRO A 348 0.67 -13.71 -7.56
C PRO A 348 1.97 -14.48 -7.42
N ALA A 349 2.16 -15.25 -6.35
CA ALA A 349 3.35 -16.09 -6.18
C ALA A 349 3.50 -17.17 -7.27
N GLN A 350 2.41 -17.73 -7.78
CA GLN A 350 2.44 -18.69 -8.89
C GLN A 350 2.72 -17.97 -10.21
N VAL A 351 2.11 -16.81 -10.42
CA VAL A 351 2.39 -15.97 -11.58
C VAL A 351 3.87 -15.57 -11.61
N PHE A 352 4.41 -15.07 -10.51
CA PHE A 352 5.84 -14.72 -10.43
C PHE A 352 6.74 -15.91 -10.72
N ALA A 353 6.41 -17.10 -10.23
CA ALA A 353 7.16 -18.31 -10.54
C ALA A 353 7.10 -18.66 -12.04
N GLN A 354 5.94 -18.51 -12.68
CA GLN A 354 5.75 -18.73 -14.12
C GLN A 354 6.59 -17.73 -14.95
N LEU A 355 6.67 -16.47 -14.49
CA LEU A 355 7.50 -15.44 -15.14
C LEU A 355 8.99 -15.54 -14.78
N GLY A 356 9.42 -16.52 -13.99
CA GLY A 356 10.79 -16.64 -13.51
C GLY A 356 11.19 -15.59 -12.46
N MET A 357 10.23 -14.84 -11.89
CA MET A 357 10.41 -13.80 -10.88
C MET A 357 10.42 -14.41 -9.46
N PHE A 358 11.34 -15.33 -9.21
CA PHE A 358 11.37 -16.15 -7.98
C PHE A 358 11.70 -15.36 -6.71
N ASP A 359 12.28 -14.18 -6.86
CA ASP A 359 12.70 -13.30 -5.77
C ASP A 359 11.71 -12.16 -5.50
N THR A 360 10.48 -12.31 -6.04
CA THR A 360 9.40 -11.34 -5.91
C THR A 360 8.33 -11.84 -4.93
N VAL A 361 7.85 -10.94 -4.08
CA VAL A 361 6.77 -11.17 -3.11
C VAL A 361 5.76 -10.04 -3.21
N ALA A 362 4.49 -10.37 -3.39
CA ALA A 362 3.38 -9.44 -3.20
C ALA A 362 2.86 -9.57 -1.77
N GLU A 363 2.97 -8.50 -0.99
CA GLU A 363 2.48 -8.47 0.39
C GLU A 363 1.00 -8.11 0.44
N THR A 364 0.36 -8.51 1.53
CA THR A 364 -1.08 -8.34 1.76
C THR A 364 -1.33 -7.48 2.99
N ASP A 365 -2.57 -7.04 3.15
CA ASP A 365 -3.03 -6.61 4.46
C ASP A 365 -3.16 -7.83 5.41
N TRP A 366 -3.50 -7.57 6.67
CA TRP A 366 -3.59 -8.61 7.69
C TRP A 366 -4.78 -9.59 7.48
N ARG A 367 -5.66 -9.31 6.52
CA ARG A 367 -6.75 -10.21 6.12
C ARG A 367 -6.42 -11.05 4.89
N GLY A 368 -5.32 -10.75 4.21
CA GLY A 368 -4.85 -11.49 3.06
C GLY A 368 -5.12 -10.82 1.71
N ASP A 369 -5.68 -9.59 1.69
CA ASP A 369 -5.94 -8.85 0.47
C ASP A 369 -4.64 -8.20 -0.04
N TYR A 370 -4.29 -8.41 -1.32
CA TYR A 370 -3.04 -7.93 -1.90
C TYR A 370 -2.97 -6.41 -2.03
N ILE A 371 -1.87 -5.81 -1.54
CA ILE A 371 -1.63 -4.36 -1.62
C ILE A 371 -0.78 -4.05 -2.87
N LEU A 372 -1.29 -4.42 -4.05
CA LEU A 372 -0.60 -4.30 -5.35
C LEU A 372 -0.54 -2.87 -5.91
N SER A 373 -0.86 -1.87 -5.11
CA SER A 373 -0.57 -0.48 -5.44
C SER A 373 0.85 -0.04 -5.04
N SER A 374 1.53 -0.81 -4.14
CA SER A 374 2.82 -0.42 -3.57
C SER A 374 3.62 -1.54 -2.92
N GLN A 375 2.98 -2.53 -2.29
CA GLN A 375 3.63 -3.49 -1.38
C GLN A 375 4.08 -4.76 -2.12
N VAL A 376 4.92 -4.59 -3.13
CA VAL A 376 5.63 -5.69 -3.79
C VAL A 376 7.12 -5.51 -3.52
N TRP A 377 7.78 -6.58 -3.13
CA TRP A 377 9.23 -6.63 -2.96
C TRP A 377 9.82 -7.45 -4.08
N SER A 378 10.77 -6.89 -4.83
CA SER A 378 11.33 -7.52 -6.01
C SER A 378 12.79 -7.13 -6.23
N THR A 379 13.55 -7.99 -6.90
CA THR A 379 14.93 -7.71 -7.32
C THR A 379 14.97 -6.97 -8.66
N ALA A 380 16.11 -6.36 -8.98
CA ALA A 380 16.30 -5.72 -10.29
C ALA A 380 16.18 -6.74 -11.44
N ARG A 381 16.67 -7.96 -11.25
CA ARG A 381 16.59 -9.03 -12.26
C ARG A 381 15.15 -9.48 -12.51
N ASP A 382 14.34 -9.61 -11.45
CA ASP A 382 12.94 -9.99 -11.62
C ASP A 382 12.12 -8.89 -12.29
N LEU A 383 12.41 -7.62 -11.97
CA LEU A 383 11.78 -6.50 -12.65
C LEU A 383 12.21 -6.42 -14.14
N ALA A 384 13.44 -6.78 -14.46
CA ALA A 384 13.87 -6.87 -15.86
C ALA A 384 13.11 -7.96 -16.64
N ARG A 385 12.82 -9.12 -16.00
CA ARG A 385 11.98 -10.17 -16.60
C ARG A 385 10.55 -9.69 -16.85
N LEU A 386 9.99 -8.88 -15.93
CA LEU A 386 8.70 -8.26 -16.18
C LEU A 386 8.74 -7.34 -17.41
N GLY A 387 9.81 -6.54 -17.56
CA GLY A 387 10.00 -5.71 -18.76
C GLY A 387 10.12 -6.55 -20.03
N GLN A 388 10.88 -7.65 -19.98
CA GLN A 388 11.04 -8.56 -21.11
C GLN A 388 9.72 -9.19 -21.56
N LEU A 389 8.83 -9.54 -20.62
CA LEU A 389 7.50 -10.06 -20.96
C LEU A 389 6.72 -9.12 -21.91
N TYR A 390 6.89 -7.82 -21.76
CA TYR A 390 6.24 -6.83 -22.62
C TYR A 390 6.95 -6.67 -23.97
N LEU A 391 8.28 -6.82 -24.03
CA LEU A 391 9.01 -6.88 -25.30
C LEU A 391 8.64 -8.12 -26.10
N ASP A 392 8.37 -9.24 -25.42
CA ASP A 392 7.96 -10.52 -26.03
C ASP A 392 6.43 -10.60 -26.24
N ASP A 393 5.72 -9.49 -26.23
CA ASP A 393 4.26 -9.41 -26.41
C ASP A 393 3.49 -10.44 -25.57
N GLY A 394 3.88 -10.61 -24.31
CA GLY A 394 3.20 -11.52 -23.38
C GLY A 394 3.45 -13.00 -23.61
N VAL A 395 4.50 -13.37 -24.36
CA VAL A 395 4.89 -14.76 -24.62
C VAL A 395 6.14 -15.09 -23.80
N LEU A 396 6.11 -16.21 -23.10
CA LEU A 396 7.26 -16.70 -22.33
C LEU A 396 8.30 -17.37 -23.25
N ALA A 397 9.53 -17.55 -22.74
CA ALA A 397 10.62 -18.18 -23.47
C ALA A 397 10.33 -19.63 -23.99
N ASP A 398 9.37 -20.31 -23.36
CA ASP A 398 8.92 -21.64 -23.79
C ASP A 398 7.80 -21.60 -24.86
N GLY A 399 7.43 -20.41 -25.33
CA GLY A 399 6.38 -20.18 -26.31
C GLY A 399 4.96 -20.07 -25.71
N THR A 400 4.81 -20.17 -24.39
CA THR A 400 3.51 -20.02 -23.73
C THR A 400 3.08 -18.56 -23.70
N ARG A 401 1.95 -18.22 -24.33
CA ARG A 401 1.35 -16.90 -24.20
C ARG A 401 0.63 -16.78 -22.85
N VAL A 402 0.86 -15.69 -22.15
CA VAL A 402 0.26 -15.43 -20.82
C VAL A 402 -0.49 -14.09 -20.74
N LEU A 403 -0.29 -13.21 -21.73
CA LEU A 403 -1.08 -11.97 -21.89
C LEU A 403 -1.87 -12.04 -23.21
N PRO A 404 -2.97 -11.27 -23.35
CA PRO A 404 -3.64 -11.13 -24.64
C PRO A 404 -2.66 -10.65 -25.72
N GLU A 405 -2.92 -10.99 -26.98
CA GLU A 405 -2.29 -10.31 -28.10
C GLU A 405 -2.56 -8.79 -27.97
N ASP A 406 -1.60 -7.97 -28.36
CA ASP A 406 -1.67 -6.50 -28.28
C ASP A 406 -1.83 -5.93 -26.83
N TRP A 407 -1.58 -6.74 -25.78
CA TRP A 407 -1.65 -6.22 -24.41
C TRP A 407 -0.56 -5.17 -24.13
N ALA A 408 0.61 -5.31 -24.72
CA ALA A 408 1.69 -4.32 -24.66
C ALA A 408 1.24 -2.99 -25.28
N ASP A 409 0.57 -3.03 -26.43
CA ASP A 409 -0.01 -1.85 -27.09
C ASP A 409 -1.12 -1.23 -26.25
N TYR A 410 -2.01 -2.05 -25.66
CA TYR A 410 -3.08 -1.57 -24.78
C TYR A 410 -2.54 -0.82 -23.57
N VAL A 411 -1.51 -1.31 -22.90
CA VAL A 411 -0.98 -0.64 -21.69
C VAL A 411 -0.13 0.57 -22.03
N SER A 412 0.41 0.68 -23.23
CA SER A 412 1.24 1.81 -23.71
C SER A 412 0.46 2.83 -24.55
N ALA A 413 -0.84 2.62 -24.77
CA ALA A 413 -1.67 3.59 -25.49
C ALA A 413 -2.12 4.74 -24.56
N PRO A 414 -2.00 6.02 -25.03
CA PRO A 414 -2.44 7.20 -24.25
C PRO A 414 -3.95 7.43 -24.35
N ASP A 415 -4.74 6.35 -24.20
CA ASP A 415 -6.19 6.43 -24.25
C ASP A 415 -6.77 7.02 -22.96
N GLY A 416 -7.86 7.77 -23.09
CA GLY A 416 -8.52 8.44 -21.97
C GLY A 416 -7.83 9.74 -21.52
N PRO A 417 -8.25 10.29 -20.37
CA PRO A 417 -7.69 11.54 -19.86
C PRO A 417 -6.23 11.34 -19.44
N GLN A 418 -5.40 12.36 -19.70
CA GLN A 418 -3.97 12.32 -19.48
C GLN A 418 -3.54 13.21 -18.30
N PRO A 419 -2.42 12.90 -17.63
CA PRO A 419 -1.85 13.77 -16.61
C PRO A 419 -1.26 15.05 -17.18
N ASP A 420 -1.25 16.10 -16.37
CA ASP A 420 -0.40 17.26 -16.63
C ASP A 420 1.07 16.88 -16.34
N GLY A 421 1.96 17.05 -17.31
CA GLY A 421 3.39 16.77 -17.08
C GLY A 421 4.12 16.25 -18.30
N PRO A 422 5.41 15.87 -18.15
CA PRO A 422 6.24 15.43 -19.26
C PRO A 422 5.98 13.98 -19.69
N PHE A 423 5.26 13.20 -18.90
CA PHE A 423 4.95 11.79 -19.17
C PHE A 423 3.45 11.60 -19.33
N GLY A 424 3.03 10.91 -20.37
CA GLY A 424 1.69 10.39 -20.52
C GLY A 424 1.43 9.18 -19.61
N TYR A 425 0.19 8.66 -19.64
CA TYR A 425 -0.20 7.49 -18.87
C TYR A 425 -1.09 6.56 -19.72
N GLY A 426 -0.71 5.31 -19.78
CA GLY A 426 -1.49 4.24 -20.41
C GLY A 426 -2.34 3.49 -19.38
N ALA A 427 -2.36 2.17 -19.44
CA ALA A 427 -3.07 1.34 -18.47
C ALA A 427 -2.08 0.72 -17.47
N GLY A 428 -1.78 1.47 -16.39
CA GLY A 428 -0.83 1.06 -15.34
C GLY A 428 0.65 1.34 -15.66
N PHE A 429 0.95 2.02 -16.76
CA PHE A 429 2.30 2.42 -17.18
C PHE A 429 2.36 3.90 -17.53
N TRP A 430 3.52 4.50 -17.30
CA TRP A 430 3.87 5.84 -17.75
C TRP A 430 4.42 5.82 -19.15
N LEU A 431 4.10 6.84 -19.96
CA LEU A 431 4.53 6.94 -21.36
C LEU A 431 5.62 8.00 -21.49
N LEU A 432 6.67 7.68 -22.21
CA LEU A 432 7.80 8.59 -22.50
C LEU A 432 7.79 9.06 -23.97
N ASP A 433 6.68 8.89 -24.66
CA ASP A 433 6.46 9.17 -26.07
C ASP A 433 6.74 10.63 -26.47
N ALA A 434 6.50 11.57 -25.55
CA ALA A 434 6.76 13.00 -25.77
C ALA A 434 8.16 13.46 -25.28
N VAL A 435 9.00 12.56 -24.79
CA VAL A 435 10.31 12.92 -24.22
C VAL A 435 11.40 12.97 -25.31
N ASN A 436 11.99 14.14 -25.53
CA ASN A 436 13.04 14.31 -26.53
C ASN A 436 14.26 13.39 -26.30
N GLY A 437 14.66 12.70 -27.36
CA GLY A 437 15.84 11.81 -27.35
C GLY A 437 15.62 10.45 -26.71
N VAL A 438 14.37 10.12 -26.35
CA VAL A 438 13.92 8.76 -26.01
C VAL A 438 13.05 8.27 -27.16
N PRO A 439 13.13 7.00 -27.60
CA PRO A 439 12.25 6.46 -28.62
C PRO A 439 10.77 6.65 -28.23
N ALA A 440 9.92 7.00 -29.21
CA ALA A 440 8.53 7.35 -28.95
C ALA A 440 7.65 6.18 -28.47
N ASP A 441 8.10 4.95 -28.66
CA ASP A 441 7.45 3.72 -28.19
C ASP A 441 7.85 3.33 -26.76
N THR A 442 8.64 4.19 -26.06
CA THR A 442 9.13 3.92 -24.71
C THR A 442 8.03 4.12 -23.69
N PHE A 443 7.83 3.11 -22.85
CA PHE A 443 6.95 3.21 -21.67
C PHE A 443 7.65 2.65 -20.42
N ALA A 444 7.13 3.00 -19.24
CA ALA A 444 7.82 2.66 -18.00
C ALA A 444 6.87 2.38 -16.83
N ALA A 445 7.26 1.43 -16.00
CA ALA A 445 6.75 1.33 -14.64
C ALA A 445 7.58 2.24 -13.73
N MET A 446 6.91 3.11 -12.96
CA MET A 446 7.58 4.09 -12.10
C MET A 446 7.06 4.00 -10.67
N GLY A 447 7.96 4.09 -9.71
CA GLY A 447 7.64 4.05 -8.28
C GLY A 447 8.39 5.09 -7.46
N ASN A 448 7.83 5.41 -6.29
CA ASN A 448 8.43 6.34 -5.36
C ASN A 448 9.88 5.94 -5.03
N ARG A 449 10.68 6.90 -4.57
CA ARG A 449 12.09 6.74 -4.20
C ARG A 449 12.95 6.19 -5.35
N GLY A 450 12.55 6.45 -6.61
CA GLY A 450 13.33 6.14 -7.79
C GLY A 450 13.33 4.67 -8.23
N GLN A 451 12.18 4.03 -8.22
CA GLN A 451 12.00 2.69 -8.78
C GLN A 451 11.56 2.81 -10.24
N PHE A 452 12.31 2.24 -11.17
CA PHE A 452 11.99 2.33 -12.58
C PHE A 452 12.23 0.99 -13.31
N ILE A 453 11.30 0.65 -14.21
CA ILE A 453 11.50 -0.32 -15.29
C ILE A 453 11.16 0.46 -16.56
N VAL A 454 12.14 0.74 -17.40
CA VAL A 454 11.95 1.38 -18.70
C VAL A 454 11.99 0.30 -19.76
N ILE A 455 11.00 0.28 -20.63
CA ILE A 455 10.81 -0.71 -21.71
C ILE A 455 10.88 0.06 -23.02
N VAL A 456 11.79 -0.32 -23.92
CA VAL A 456 12.05 0.35 -25.19
C VAL A 456 11.89 -0.66 -26.32
N PRO A 457 10.66 -0.85 -26.86
CA PRO A 457 10.39 -1.89 -27.86
C PRO A 457 11.26 -1.79 -29.12
N SER A 458 11.40 -0.59 -29.71
CA SER A 458 12.22 -0.37 -30.91
C SER A 458 13.72 -0.66 -30.75
N ARG A 459 14.18 -0.89 -29.51
CA ARG A 459 15.57 -1.20 -29.18
C ARG A 459 15.73 -2.55 -28.48
N ASP A 460 14.63 -3.29 -28.33
CA ASP A 460 14.57 -4.57 -27.62
C ASP A 460 15.30 -4.49 -26.26
N THR A 461 15.05 -3.40 -25.52
CA THR A 461 15.85 -3.06 -24.35
C THR A 461 14.97 -2.80 -23.12
N VAL A 462 15.35 -3.41 -21.99
CA VAL A 462 14.82 -3.11 -20.67
C VAL A 462 15.91 -2.47 -19.82
N ILE A 463 15.59 -1.35 -19.17
CA ILE A 463 16.47 -0.65 -18.23
C ILE A 463 15.80 -0.64 -16.86
N VAL A 464 16.46 -1.15 -15.84
CA VAL A 464 15.97 -1.11 -14.46
C VAL A 464 16.86 -0.21 -13.63
N ARG A 465 16.26 0.72 -12.91
CA ARG A 465 16.92 1.47 -11.83
C ARG A 465 16.17 1.26 -10.54
N ARG A 466 16.88 0.89 -9.49
CA ARG A 466 16.37 0.84 -8.12
C ARG A 466 17.01 1.96 -7.31
N GLY A 467 16.25 2.57 -6.43
CA GLY A 467 16.71 3.65 -5.60
C GLY A 467 16.07 3.68 -4.22
N GLU A 468 16.67 4.44 -3.33
CA GLU A 468 16.13 4.89 -2.07
C GLU A 468 16.31 6.41 -1.96
N ASP A 469 15.83 7.10 -3.01
CA ASP A 469 15.93 8.57 -3.10
C ASP A 469 15.21 9.23 -1.94
N LEU A 470 15.82 10.26 -1.37
CA LEU A 470 15.26 11.02 -0.27
C LEU A 470 14.02 11.81 -0.73
N ALA A 471 13.14 12.13 0.19
CA ALA A 471 11.98 12.97 -0.12
C ALA A 471 12.41 14.30 -0.74
N GLY A 472 11.84 14.66 -1.88
CA GLY A 472 12.18 15.87 -2.64
C GLY A 472 13.28 15.70 -3.69
N HIS A 473 14.05 14.62 -3.67
CA HIS A 473 15.06 14.31 -4.69
C HIS A 473 14.47 13.45 -5.81
N ARG A 474 14.87 13.72 -7.05
CA ARG A 474 14.34 13.03 -8.23
C ARG A 474 15.46 12.64 -9.18
N PHE A 475 15.50 11.37 -9.54
CA PHE A 475 16.37 10.85 -10.57
C PHE A 475 15.79 11.13 -11.96
N ASP A 476 16.55 11.72 -12.87
CA ASP A 476 16.16 11.92 -14.27
C ASP A 476 16.29 10.62 -15.05
N ILE A 477 15.24 9.82 -15.01
CA ILE A 477 15.19 8.52 -15.69
C ILE A 477 15.25 8.68 -17.21
N ALA A 478 14.75 9.77 -17.77
CA ALA A 478 14.78 10.00 -19.22
C ALA A 478 16.20 10.29 -19.71
N ALA A 479 16.97 11.14 -19.01
CA ALA A 479 18.38 11.36 -19.29
C ALA A 479 19.20 10.06 -19.16
N PHE A 480 18.98 9.32 -18.05
CA PHE A 480 19.64 8.03 -17.85
C PHE A 480 19.32 7.03 -18.97
N THR A 481 18.07 6.95 -19.40
CA THR A 481 17.65 6.08 -20.52
C THR A 481 18.37 6.43 -21.80
N ARG A 482 18.43 7.72 -22.17
CA ARG A 482 19.18 8.18 -23.38
C ARG A 482 20.63 7.75 -23.33
N ASP A 483 21.31 7.96 -22.19
CA ASP A 483 22.73 7.65 -22.06
C ASP A 483 23.01 6.14 -22.05
N VAL A 484 22.10 5.34 -21.45
CA VAL A 484 22.19 3.88 -21.55
C VAL A 484 22.02 3.43 -22.99
N LEU A 485 20.98 3.89 -23.71
CA LEU A 485 20.77 3.52 -25.11
C LEU A 485 21.97 3.92 -25.99
N ALA A 486 22.50 5.12 -25.83
CA ALA A 486 23.70 5.57 -26.55
C ALA A 486 24.96 4.74 -26.20
N SER A 487 25.03 4.18 -24.99
CA SER A 487 26.13 3.32 -24.57
C SER A 487 26.07 1.90 -25.18
N LEU A 488 24.95 1.56 -25.78
CA LEU A 488 24.71 0.25 -26.42
C LEU A 488 24.84 0.29 -27.95
N GLU A 489 25.07 1.48 -28.52
CA GLU A 489 25.38 1.68 -29.96
C GLU A 489 26.87 1.42 -30.21
#